data_3587b0e5206c4325930a04a2c2a11121
#
_entry.id   3587b0e5206c4325930a04a2c2a11121
#
_cell.length_a   1.000
_cell.length_b   1.000
_cell.length_c   1.000
_cell.angle_alpha   90.00
_cell.angle_beta   90.00
_cell.angle_gamma   90.00
#
_symmetry.space_group_name_H-M   'P 1'
#
loop_
_entity.id
_entity.type
_entity.pdbx_description
1 polymer ?
#
loop_
_entity_poly.entity_id
_entity_poly.type
_entity_poly.pdbx_seq_one_letter_code
_entity_poly.pdbx_strand_id
1 'polypeptide(L)'
;MVFDEDASLKVYDEEIIFWERKIGYEEVDLKRTLYELLVKETGYQSPWGYLTGSKPSKLLGRMSPADLKKKYLISDKKLKILEDIRNLQESMSFDSQDFSLYINIPFCPTRCKYCSYPTIVGDRKEKGEYISSLIYEIENINLPQRLDAIYIGGGTPSFIDEDDLERLLYAINNKFSYKEFTFEAGREDTLNTRKLEILKAGGVGRISLNPQSFNKEVVERAGRTYDYDHFLEIYQKAKDLGFIVNMDFIIGLIGENSELFRRNFELLETLKPDNITFHALAMKVGSKYFEGKVKAERGESLKISQMIEDFVEENSYKPYYLYRQKNIVSNLENVGYERGGTSQRYNIIINEERESIIGLGMNANTKLMYGKKFRNSRNLRDYFDKVQEEIWAKNEMINEYNISKHRRNYGN
;
A
#
# COMPACT_ATOMS: atom_id res chain seq x y z
N MET A 1 14.33 -23.87 27.55
CA MET A 1 15.13 -22.90 28.31
C MET A 1 14.26 -22.38 29.42
N VAL A 2 14.71 -22.42 30.66
CA VAL A 2 13.95 -21.92 31.81
C VAL A 2 14.54 -20.56 32.14
N PHE A 3 13.70 -19.52 32.10
CA PHE A 3 14.13 -18.16 32.37
C PHE A 3 14.04 -17.80 33.85
N ASP A 4 13.11 -18.41 34.51
CA ASP A 4 12.85 -18.31 35.94
C ASP A 4 11.99 -19.52 36.30
N GLU A 5 11.78 -19.81 37.55
CA GLU A 5 10.89 -20.89 38.00
C GLU A 5 9.48 -20.78 37.42
N ASP A 6 9.10 -19.58 36.97
CA ASP A 6 7.77 -19.22 36.47
C ASP A 6 7.65 -18.98 34.96
N ALA A 7 8.76 -18.98 34.17
CA ALA A 7 8.71 -18.80 32.73
C ALA A 7 9.48 -19.89 31.98
N SER A 8 8.91 -20.44 30.93
CA SER A 8 9.57 -21.42 30.08
C SER A 8 9.37 -21.11 28.61
N LEU A 9 10.45 -21.24 27.82
CA LEU A 9 10.43 -21.20 26.37
C LEU A 9 10.52 -22.62 25.85
N LYS A 10 9.58 -23.03 25.00
CA LYS A 10 9.63 -24.31 24.29
C LYS A 10 9.78 -24.06 22.81
N VAL A 11 10.74 -24.71 22.19
CA VAL A 11 10.97 -24.68 20.74
C VAL A 11 10.55 -26.03 20.19
N TYR A 12 9.58 -26.05 19.28
CA TYR A 12 9.12 -27.23 18.58
C TYR A 12 9.15 -26.96 17.07
N ASP A 13 9.85 -27.75 16.30
CA ASP A 13 9.82 -27.80 14.82
C ASP A 13 9.55 -26.44 14.12
N GLU A 14 10.33 -25.41 14.40
CA GLU A 14 10.19 -24.03 13.88
C GLU A 14 9.16 -23.14 14.62
N GLU A 15 8.42 -23.62 15.62
CA GLU A 15 7.55 -22.80 16.46
C GLU A 15 8.20 -22.53 17.81
N ILE A 16 8.17 -21.25 18.22
CA ILE A 16 8.58 -20.82 19.55
C ILE A 16 7.33 -20.54 20.36
N ILE A 17 7.04 -21.39 21.34
CA ILE A 17 5.94 -21.20 22.26
C ILE A 17 6.47 -20.63 23.57
N PHE A 18 6.02 -19.44 23.90
CA PHE A 18 6.33 -18.75 25.14
C PHE A 18 5.16 -18.88 26.12
N TRP A 19 5.46 -19.34 27.34
CA TRP A 19 4.48 -19.46 28.44
C TRP A 19 4.84 -18.41 29.49
N GLU A 20 3.95 -17.43 29.71
CA GLU A 20 4.08 -16.43 30.74
C GLU A 20 3.25 -16.84 31.95
N ARG A 21 3.87 -17.01 33.11
CA ARG A 21 3.22 -16.77 34.37
C ARG A 21 3.53 -15.34 34.81
N LYS A 22 2.60 -14.65 35.45
CA LYS A 22 2.73 -13.26 35.93
C LYS A 22 4.06 -13.04 36.66
N ILE A 23 5.05 -12.64 35.93
CA ILE A 23 6.32 -12.16 36.46
C ILE A 23 6.21 -10.64 36.42
N GLY A 24 6.62 -9.96 37.47
CA GLY A 24 6.54 -8.50 37.59
C GLY A 24 7.52 -7.71 36.71
N TYR A 25 7.79 -8.21 35.48
CA TYR A 25 8.58 -7.54 34.47
C TYR A 25 7.67 -6.73 33.54
N GLU A 26 8.10 -5.55 33.14
CA GLU A 26 7.45 -4.83 32.06
C GLU A 26 7.52 -5.67 30.77
N GLU A 27 6.43 -5.76 30.02
CA GLU A 27 6.32 -6.55 28.77
C GLU A 27 7.44 -6.22 27.76
N VAL A 28 7.98 -5.00 27.79
CA VAL A 28 9.07 -4.52 26.94
C VAL A 28 10.40 -5.20 27.29
N ASP A 29 10.70 -5.37 28.57
CA ASP A 29 11.96 -5.97 29.03
C ASP A 29 12.00 -7.48 28.68
N LEU A 30 10.87 -8.16 28.82
CA LEU A 30 10.76 -9.57 28.45
C LEU A 30 10.93 -9.79 26.94
N LYS A 31 10.32 -8.97 26.12
CA LYS A 31 10.48 -9.05 24.65
C LYS A 31 11.92 -8.82 24.23
N ARG A 32 12.58 -7.86 24.84
CA ARG A 32 13.98 -7.55 24.59
C ARG A 32 14.88 -8.72 24.99
N THR A 33 14.74 -9.23 26.19
CA THR A 33 15.52 -10.36 26.69
C THR A 33 15.37 -11.59 25.80
N LEU A 34 14.13 -11.90 25.41
CA LEU A 34 13.84 -13.01 24.51
C LEU A 34 14.50 -12.80 23.13
N TYR A 35 14.42 -11.59 22.58
CA TYR A 35 15.04 -11.27 21.29
C TYR A 35 16.58 -11.41 21.37
N GLU A 36 17.23 -10.87 22.40
CA GLU A 36 18.68 -10.94 22.57
C GLU A 36 19.16 -12.39 22.74
N LEU A 37 18.40 -13.23 23.44
CA LEU A 37 18.70 -14.66 23.55
C LEU A 37 18.54 -15.39 22.22
N LEU A 38 17.49 -15.11 21.46
CA LEU A 38 17.31 -15.71 20.12
C LEU A 38 18.42 -15.29 19.15
N VAL A 39 18.84 -14.02 19.20
CA VAL A 39 19.99 -13.53 18.42
C VAL A 39 21.25 -14.31 18.78
N LYS A 40 21.51 -14.52 20.08
CA LYS A 40 22.68 -15.27 20.57
C LYS A 40 22.67 -16.73 20.10
N GLU A 41 21.51 -17.38 20.15
CA GLU A 41 21.37 -18.80 19.80
C GLU A 41 21.37 -19.02 18.27
N THR A 42 20.77 -18.12 17.50
CA THR A 42 20.59 -18.31 16.04
C THR A 42 21.61 -17.54 15.19
N GLY A 43 22.34 -16.58 15.77
CA GLY A 43 23.19 -15.65 15.01
C GLY A 43 22.42 -14.67 14.13
N TYR A 44 21.06 -14.72 14.12
CA TYR A 44 20.22 -13.87 13.28
C TYR A 44 19.75 -12.62 14.03
N GLN A 45 20.08 -11.45 13.49
CA GLN A 45 19.59 -10.17 13.96
C GLN A 45 18.61 -9.57 12.94
N SER A 46 17.36 -9.38 13.34
CA SER A 46 16.36 -8.71 12.51
C SER A 46 16.76 -7.25 12.26
N PRO A 47 16.68 -6.73 11.02
CA PRO A 47 16.96 -5.31 10.74
C PRO A 47 16.08 -4.33 11.55
N TRP A 48 14.88 -4.76 11.93
CA TRP A 48 13.94 -4.00 12.77
C TRP A 48 14.04 -4.34 14.26
N GLY A 49 15.05 -5.11 14.67
CA GLY A 49 15.13 -5.63 16.02
C GLY A 49 13.85 -6.37 16.41
N TYR A 50 13.30 -6.06 17.58
CA TYR A 50 12.02 -6.61 18.04
C TYR A 50 10.83 -5.65 17.88
N LEU A 51 10.96 -4.59 17.07
CA LEU A 51 9.84 -3.70 16.76
C LEU A 51 8.76 -4.42 15.99
N THR A 52 7.52 -4.42 16.51
CA THR A 52 6.34 -5.04 15.89
C THR A 52 5.34 -4.05 15.29
N GLY A 53 5.61 -2.75 15.40
CA GLY A 53 4.73 -1.68 14.91
C GLY A 53 4.61 -1.64 13.38
N SER A 54 3.42 -1.29 12.87
CA SER A 54 3.15 -1.20 11.44
C SER A 54 3.59 0.12 10.78
N LYS A 55 3.79 1.18 11.56
CA LYS A 55 4.13 2.53 11.09
C LYS A 55 5.36 3.07 11.83
N PRO A 56 6.57 2.56 11.52
CA PRO A 56 7.80 2.97 12.22
C PRO A 56 8.12 4.46 12.07
N SER A 57 7.81 5.06 10.92
CA SER A 57 8.00 6.50 10.65
C SER A 57 7.36 7.40 11.71
N LYS A 58 6.18 7.04 12.23
CA LYS A 58 5.49 7.78 13.28
C LYS A 58 6.24 7.80 14.63
N LEU A 59 7.14 6.85 14.85
CA LEU A 59 7.94 6.82 16.09
C LEU A 59 8.96 7.96 16.13
N LEU A 60 9.50 8.38 14.97
CA LEU A 60 10.42 9.52 14.90
C LEU A 60 9.79 10.85 15.34
N GLY A 61 8.47 10.97 15.28
CA GLY A 61 7.76 12.12 15.85
C GLY A 61 7.70 12.13 17.38
N ARG A 62 8.08 11.01 18.04
CA ARG A 62 7.99 10.82 19.50
C ARG A 62 9.31 10.48 20.19
N MET A 63 10.27 9.98 19.42
CA MET A 63 11.57 9.50 19.93
C MET A 63 12.68 9.87 18.96
N SER A 64 13.88 10.15 19.48
CA SER A 64 15.06 10.32 18.64
C SER A 64 15.48 9.01 17.97
N PRO A 65 16.21 9.05 16.84
CA PRO A 65 16.78 7.85 16.22
C PRO A 65 17.63 7.02 17.19
N ALA A 66 18.42 7.68 18.02
CA ALA A 66 19.25 7.02 19.03
C ALA A 66 18.41 6.27 20.07
N ASP A 67 17.29 6.86 20.53
CA ASP A 67 16.38 6.21 21.47
C ASP A 67 15.65 5.04 20.81
N LEU A 68 15.26 5.16 19.54
CA LEU A 68 14.67 4.06 18.77
C LEU A 68 15.64 2.88 18.64
N LYS A 69 16.92 3.17 18.30
CA LYS A 69 17.97 2.16 18.24
C LYS A 69 18.15 1.47 19.59
N LYS A 70 18.31 2.24 20.65
CA LYS A 70 18.49 1.73 22.02
C LYS A 70 17.31 0.90 22.49
N LYS A 71 16.09 1.36 22.22
CA LYS A 71 14.86 0.72 22.69
C LYS A 71 14.52 -0.55 21.91
N TYR A 72 14.59 -0.52 20.58
CA TYR A 72 14.09 -1.60 19.74
C TYR A 72 15.18 -2.38 19.02
N LEU A 73 16.44 -2.02 19.14
CA LEU A 73 17.59 -2.66 18.47
C LEU A 73 17.48 -2.62 16.94
N ILE A 74 16.94 -1.53 16.40
CA ILE A 74 16.81 -1.28 14.96
C ILE A 74 18.20 -1.05 14.37
N SER A 75 18.47 -1.59 13.17
CA SER A 75 19.73 -1.39 12.46
C SER A 75 19.92 0.07 12.00
N ASP A 76 21.17 0.52 11.87
CA ASP A 76 21.47 1.87 11.39
C ASP A 76 20.92 2.13 9.98
N LYS A 77 20.96 1.14 9.10
CA LYS A 77 20.37 1.24 7.76
C LYS A 77 18.87 1.55 7.79
N LYS A 78 18.09 0.85 8.64
CA LYS A 78 16.65 1.11 8.75
C LYS A 78 16.33 2.43 9.43
N LEU A 79 17.16 2.86 10.38
CA LEU A 79 17.03 4.20 10.96
C LEU A 79 17.27 5.29 9.92
N LYS A 80 18.31 5.14 9.08
CA LYS A 80 18.59 6.07 7.99
C LYS A 80 17.41 6.18 7.01
N ILE A 81 16.81 5.06 6.60
CA ILE A 81 15.60 5.07 5.75
C ILE A 81 14.47 5.88 6.41
N LEU A 82 14.23 5.70 7.71
CA LEU A 82 13.20 6.46 8.43
C LEU A 82 13.51 7.96 8.49
N GLU A 83 14.78 8.34 8.70
CA GLU A 83 15.21 9.73 8.70
C GLU A 83 15.07 10.36 7.31
N ASP A 84 15.49 9.66 6.26
CA ASP A 84 15.37 10.13 4.89
C ASP A 84 13.90 10.36 4.50
N ILE A 85 12.99 9.43 4.86
CA ILE A 85 11.54 9.59 4.67
C ILE A 85 11.03 10.81 5.43
N ARG A 86 11.41 10.97 6.68
CA ARG A 86 10.97 12.10 7.49
C ARG A 86 11.43 13.44 6.89
N ASN A 87 12.70 13.56 6.54
CA ASN A 87 13.26 14.78 5.95
C ASN A 87 12.56 15.15 4.65
N LEU A 88 12.28 14.16 3.79
CA LEU A 88 11.53 14.37 2.57
C LEU A 88 10.10 14.83 2.84
N GLN A 89 9.39 14.14 3.75
CA GLN A 89 8.01 14.48 4.08
C GLN A 89 7.86 15.83 4.80
N GLU A 90 8.85 16.26 5.59
CA GLU A 90 8.89 17.60 6.22
C GLU A 90 9.04 18.73 5.19
N SER A 91 9.62 18.45 4.02
CA SER A 91 9.68 19.42 2.91
C SER A 91 8.35 19.60 2.17
N MET A 92 7.37 18.70 2.41
CA MET A 92 6.05 18.71 1.78
C MET A 92 5.01 19.34 2.71
N SER A 93 4.13 20.16 2.15
CA SER A 93 3.01 20.72 2.92
C SER A 93 1.80 19.81 2.87
N PHE A 94 1.26 19.47 4.04
CA PHE A 94 -0.01 18.77 4.24
C PHE A 94 -0.85 19.57 5.24
N ASP A 95 -2.15 19.71 4.97
CA ASP A 95 -3.09 20.31 5.90
C ASP A 95 -4.03 19.23 6.45
N SER A 96 -4.03 19.05 7.76
CA SER A 96 -4.91 18.09 8.43
C SER A 96 -6.40 18.39 8.21
N GLN A 97 -6.72 19.56 7.67
CA GLN A 97 -8.07 20.01 7.35
C GLN A 97 -8.46 19.66 5.91
N ASP A 98 -7.51 19.27 5.06
CA ASP A 98 -7.76 18.85 3.69
C ASP A 98 -8.41 17.45 3.64
N PHE A 99 -8.98 17.16 2.48
CA PHE A 99 -9.58 15.87 2.17
C PHE A 99 -8.90 15.25 0.97
N SER A 100 -8.70 13.95 1.04
CA SER A 100 -8.32 13.12 -0.10
C SER A 100 -9.40 12.09 -0.40
N LEU A 101 -9.49 11.66 -1.63
CA LEU A 101 -10.50 10.74 -2.13
C LEU A 101 -9.88 9.42 -2.53
N TYR A 102 -10.43 8.32 -2.02
CA TYR A 102 -10.15 6.96 -2.48
C TYR A 102 -11.38 6.41 -3.20
N ILE A 103 -11.21 6.00 -4.45
CA ILE A 103 -12.27 5.37 -5.25
C ILE A 103 -11.91 3.91 -5.48
N ASN A 104 -12.79 3.01 -5.06
CA ASN A 104 -12.58 1.58 -5.23
C ASN A 104 -13.28 1.04 -6.47
N ILE A 105 -12.52 0.38 -7.35
CA ILE A 105 -13.05 -0.39 -8.48
C ILE A 105 -12.70 -1.87 -8.24
N PRO A 106 -13.67 -2.72 -7.87
CA PRO A 106 -13.38 -4.05 -7.33
C PRO A 106 -13.13 -5.14 -8.36
N PHE A 107 -13.15 -4.84 -9.65
CA PHE A 107 -13.10 -5.85 -10.72
C PHE A 107 -11.66 -6.24 -11.07
N CYS A 108 -11.46 -7.56 -11.34
CA CYS A 108 -10.20 -8.11 -11.85
C CYS A 108 -10.46 -9.14 -12.94
N PRO A 109 -9.61 -9.25 -13.98
CA PRO A 109 -9.76 -10.30 -14.99
C PRO A 109 -9.54 -11.70 -14.39
N THR A 110 -8.59 -11.83 -13.48
CA THR A 110 -8.26 -13.06 -12.74
C THR A 110 -7.85 -12.72 -11.31
N ARG A 111 -7.86 -13.72 -10.42
CA ARG A 111 -7.42 -13.54 -9.03
C ARG A 111 -6.01 -14.05 -8.82
N CYS A 112 -5.07 -13.14 -8.53
CA CYS A 112 -3.72 -13.49 -8.15
C CYS A 112 -3.70 -14.31 -6.85
N LYS A 113 -2.82 -15.32 -6.75
CA LYS A 113 -2.79 -16.24 -5.59
C LYS A 113 -2.35 -15.58 -4.29
N TYR A 114 -1.54 -14.52 -4.37
CA TYR A 114 -1.09 -13.74 -3.20
C TYR A 114 -2.11 -12.70 -2.74
N CYS A 115 -3.07 -12.32 -3.60
CA CYS A 115 -3.97 -11.19 -3.35
C CYS A 115 -5.05 -11.54 -2.32
N SER A 116 -5.17 -10.71 -1.30
CA SER A 116 -6.19 -10.81 -0.25
C SER A 116 -7.28 -9.74 -0.36
N TYR A 117 -7.22 -8.88 -1.36
CA TYR A 117 -8.25 -7.87 -1.57
C TYR A 117 -9.58 -8.52 -1.97
N PRO A 118 -10.71 -8.00 -1.46
CA PRO A 118 -12.02 -8.43 -1.91
C PRO A 118 -12.26 -7.91 -3.33
N THR A 119 -12.11 -8.81 -4.29
CA THR A 119 -12.25 -8.52 -5.72
C THR A 119 -13.31 -9.39 -6.37
N ILE A 120 -13.92 -8.86 -7.42
CA ILE A 120 -14.88 -9.55 -8.28
C ILE A 120 -14.13 -9.98 -9.54
N VAL A 121 -14.11 -11.29 -9.77
CA VAL A 121 -13.30 -11.90 -10.84
C VAL A 121 -14.15 -12.22 -12.07
N GLY A 122 -13.57 -12.03 -13.23
CA GLY A 122 -14.17 -12.32 -14.53
C GLY A 122 -14.90 -11.13 -15.14
N ASP A 123 -15.38 -11.32 -16.38
CA ASP A 123 -16.18 -10.31 -17.07
C ASP A 123 -17.59 -10.27 -16.48
N ARG A 124 -17.94 -9.13 -15.90
CA ARG A 124 -19.20 -8.94 -15.17
C ARG A 124 -20.06 -7.92 -15.90
N LYS A 125 -21.30 -8.32 -16.20
CA LYS A 125 -22.29 -7.41 -16.80
C LYS A 125 -22.61 -6.21 -15.90
N GLU A 126 -22.42 -6.39 -14.59
CA GLU A 126 -22.67 -5.37 -13.59
C GLU A 126 -21.61 -4.25 -13.54
N LYS A 127 -20.53 -4.30 -14.35
CA LYS A 127 -19.50 -3.23 -14.38
C LYS A 127 -20.12 -1.85 -14.69
N GLY A 128 -20.92 -1.74 -15.75
CA GLY A 128 -21.57 -0.49 -16.11
C GLY A 128 -22.57 0.02 -15.08
N GLU A 129 -23.33 -0.90 -14.44
CA GLU A 129 -24.23 -0.56 -13.33
C GLU A 129 -23.45 -0.08 -12.11
N TYR A 130 -22.34 -0.75 -11.82
CA TYR A 130 -21.44 -0.33 -10.75
C TYR A 130 -20.88 1.07 -10.97
N ILE A 131 -20.37 1.36 -12.17
CA ILE A 131 -19.85 2.70 -12.49
C ILE A 131 -20.94 3.75 -12.41
N SER A 132 -22.17 3.43 -12.84
CA SER A 132 -23.31 4.35 -12.70
C SER A 132 -23.64 4.65 -11.22
N SER A 133 -23.64 3.62 -10.37
CA SER A 133 -23.84 3.78 -8.92
C SER A 133 -22.68 4.55 -8.26
N LEU A 134 -21.46 4.31 -8.70
CA LEU A 134 -20.27 5.03 -8.21
C LEU A 134 -20.28 6.50 -8.62
N ILE A 135 -20.69 6.82 -9.85
CA ILE A 135 -20.89 8.19 -10.33
C ILE A 135 -21.96 8.89 -9.48
N TYR A 136 -23.08 8.21 -9.23
CA TYR A 136 -24.12 8.73 -8.36
C TYR A 136 -23.58 9.04 -6.94
N GLU A 137 -22.75 8.17 -6.38
CA GLU A 137 -22.08 8.39 -5.09
C GLU A 137 -21.14 9.60 -5.15
N ILE A 138 -20.32 9.72 -6.20
CA ILE A 138 -19.43 10.87 -6.43
C ILE A 138 -20.23 12.18 -6.49
N GLU A 139 -21.31 12.21 -7.26
CA GLU A 139 -22.13 13.43 -7.43
C GLU A 139 -22.82 13.89 -6.15
N ASN A 140 -23.18 12.96 -5.26
CA ASN A 140 -23.98 13.24 -4.08
C ASN A 140 -23.20 13.29 -2.75
N ILE A 141 -21.90 13.02 -2.75
CA ILE A 141 -21.08 13.18 -1.53
C ILE A 141 -20.75 14.65 -1.25
N ASN A 142 -20.91 15.09 0.00
CA ASN A 142 -20.69 16.46 0.44
C ASN A 142 -19.23 16.72 0.82
N LEU A 143 -18.39 16.99 -0.18
CA LEU A 143 -16.98 17.30 0.00
C LEU A 143 -16.65 18.70 -0.52
N PRO A 144 -15.58 19.35 -0.01
CA PRO A 144 -15.03 20.54 -0.64
C PRO A 144 -14.69 20.27 -2.10
N GLN A 145 -14.86 21.26 -2.95
CA GLN A 145 -14.51 21.15 -4.36
C GLN A 145 -13.01 20.87 -4.55
N ARG A 146 -12.15 21.39 -3.69
CA ARG A 146 -10.70 21.20 -3.75
C ARG A 146 -10.27 20.07 -2.84
N LEU A 147 -9.63 19.05 -3.42
CA LEU A 147 -9.04 17.91 -2.75
C LEU A 147 -7.51 17.97 -2.81
N ASP A 148 -6.83 17.34 -1.85
CA ASP A 148 -5.38 17.21 -1.90
C ASP A 148 -4.96 16.13 -2.88
N ALA A 149 -5.52 14.92 -2.75
CA ALA A 149 -5.25 13.82 -3.67
C ALA A 149 -6.52 13.03 -4.02
N ILE A 150 -6.56 12.50 -5.25
CA ILE A 150 -7.51 11.48 -5.69
C ILE A 150 -6.72 10.22 -6.06
N TYR A 151 -7.16 9.07 -5.53
CA TYR A 151 -6.60 7.78 -5.84
C TYR A 151 -7.69 6.80 -6.24
N ILE A 152 -7.64 6.30 -7.46
CA ILE A 152 -8.50 5.22 -7.94
C ILE A 152 -7.71 3.91 -7.86
N GLY A 153 -8.19 2.98 -7.06
CA GLY A 153 -7.55 1.69 -6.84
C GLY A 153 -8.56 0.57 -6.60
N GLY A 154 -8.11 -0.53 -6.02
CA GLY A 154 -8.98 -1.65 -5.62
C GLY A 154 -8.56 -2.99 -6.20
N GLY A 155 -9.31 -3.52 -7.16
CA GLY A 155 -8.97 -4.72 -7.92
C GLY A 155 -7.98 -4.43 -9.02
N THR A 156 -8.52 -4.10 -10.19
CA THR A 156 -7.79 -3.63 -11.37
C THR A 156 -8.64 -2.57 -12.04
N PRO A 157 -8.52 -1.30 -11.67
CA PRO A 157 -9.36 -0.22 -12.18
C PRO A 157 -9.39 -0.11 -13.70
N SER A 158 -8.30 -0.45 -14.38
CA SER A 158 -8.24 -0.48 -15.85
C SER A 158 -9.05 -1.61 -16.50
N PHE A 159 -9.66 -2.51 -15.72
CA PHE A 159 -10.52 -3.58 -16.25
C PHE A 159 -11.96 -3.14 -16.57
N ILE A 160 -12.32 -1.88 -16.33
CA ILE A 160 -13.58 -1.30 -16.82
C ILE A 160 -13.46 -0.91 -18.29
N ASP A 161 -14.60 -0.76 -18.95
CA ASP A 161 -14.66 -0.43 -20.37
C ASP A 161 -14.31 1.06 -20.60
N GLU A 162 -13.93 1.43 -21.81
CA GLU A 162 -13.45 2.78 -22.15
C GLU A 162 -14.53 3.84 -21.91
N ASP A 163 -15.76 3.57 -22.33
CA ASP A 163 -16.90 4.48 -22.12
C ASP A 163 -17.18 4.71 -20.61
N ASP A 164 -17.10 3.67 -19.81
CA ASP A 164 -17.29 3.75 -18.38
C ASP A 164 -16.14 4.52 -17.71
N LEU A 165 -14.92 4.35 -18.22
CA LEU A 165 -13.76 5.12 -17.76
C LEU A 165 -13.91 6.61 -18.08
N GLU A 166 -14.32 6.97 -19.30
CA GLU A 166 -14.60 8.36 -19.68
C GLU A 166 -15.70 8.97 -18.81
N ARG A 167 -16.82 8.28 -18.60
CA ARG A 167 -17.92 8.73 -17.75
C ARG A 167 -17.48 8.99 -16.30
N LEU A 168 -16.70 8.08 -15.73
CA LEU A 168 -16.20 8.20 -14.37
C LEU A 168 -15.27 9.41 -14.21
N LEU A 169 -14.31 9.58 -15.11
CA LEU A 169 -13.38 10.70 -15.09
C LEU A 169 -14.08 12.03 -15.30
N TYR A 170 -15.09 12.08 -16.19
CA TYR A 170 -15.92 13.24 -16.39
C TYR A 170 -16.67 13.65 -15.11
N ALA A 171 -17.29 12.71 -14.41
CA ALA A 171 -18.01 12.98 -13.15
C ALA A 171 -17.07 13.52 -12.06
N ILE A 172 -15.85 12.95 -11.96
CA ILE A 172 -14.85 13.42 -11.01
C ILE A 172 -14.44 14.86 -11.30
N ASN A 173 -14.08 15.15 -12.54
CA ASN A 173 -13.59 16.47 -12.96
C ASN A 173 -14.66 17.58 -12.91
N ASN A 174 -15.93 17.22 -13.11
CA ASN A 174 -17.03 18.19 -12.95
C ASN A 174 -17.24 18.62 -11.49
N LYS A 175 -16.86 17.77 -10.55
CA LYS A 175 -17.10 18.03 -9.13
C LYS A 175 -15.88 18.52 -8.37
N PHE A 176 -14.69 18.00 -8.70
CA PHE A 176 -13.48 18.21 -7.91
C PHE A 176 -12.33 18.81 -8.72
N SER A 177 -11.56 19.65 -8.05
CA SER A 177 -10.19 20.00 -8.39
C SER A 177 -9.23 19.36 -7.39
N TYR A 178 -8.01 19.06 -7.78
CA TYR A 178 -7.08 18.29 -6.96
C TYR A 178 -5.62 18.69 -7.24
N LYS A 179 -4.73 18.42 -6.28
CA LYS A 179 -3.29 18.59 -6.48
C LYS A 179 -2.64 17.37 -7.14
N GLU A 180 -3.13 16.16 -6.81
CA GLU A 180 -2.63 14.90 -7.39
C GLU A 180 -3.79 14.00 -7.77
N PHE A 181 -3.70 13.36 -8.94
CA PHE A 181 -4.63 12.34 -9.38
C PHE A 181 -3.86 11.09 -9.83
N THR A 182 -4.00 10.01 -9.06
CA THR A 182 -3.38 8.73 -9.35
C THR A 182 -4.42 7.69 -9.74
N PHE A 183 -4.11 6.92 -10.77
CA PHE A 183 -4.90 5.77 -11.22
C PHE A 183 -4.06 4.50 -11.13
N GLU A 184 -4.48 3.53 -10.32
CA GLU A 184 -3.84 2.23 -10.19
C GLU A 184 -4.27 1.33 -11.35
N ALA A 185 -3.59 1.41 -12.48
CA ALA A 185 -3.89 0.57 -13.64
C ALA A 185 -3.59 -0.92 -13.34
N GLY A 186 -2.55 -1.16 -12.56
CA GLY A 186 -2.24 -2.45 -11.94
C GLY A 186 -1.68 -3.48 -12.91
N ARG A 187 -2.38 -3.78 -14.02
CA ARG A 187 -2.05 -4.87 -14.93
C ARG A 187 -1.99 -4.38 -16.38
N GLU A 188 -0.93 -4.75 -17.08
CA GLU A 188 -0.73 -4.44 -18.51
C GLU A 188 -1.83 -5.02 -19.40
N ASP A 189 -2.29 -6.24 -19.11
CA ASP A 189 -3.28 -6.97 -19.90
C ASP A 189 -4.71 -6.36 -19.89
N THR A 190 -4.91 -5.31 -19.10
CA THR A 190 -6.19 -4.55 -19.04
C THR A 190 -6.08 -3.15 -19.62
N LEU A 191 -4.89 -2.78 -20.10
CA LEU A 191 -4.58 -1.49 -20.71
C LEU A 191 -4.43 -1.60 -22.22
N ASN A 192 -4.72 -0.50 -22.89
CA ASN A 192 -4.38 -0.23 -24.28
C ASN A 192 -4.09 1.26 -24.47
N THR A 193 -3.61 1.64 -25.63
CA THR A 193 -3.30 3.03 -25.99
C THR A 193 -4.49 3.97 -25.74
N ARG A 194 -5.71 3.57 -26.13
CA ARG A 194 -6.92 4.38 -25.98
C ARG A 194 -7.23 4.69 -24.52
N LYS A 195 -7.15 3.70 -23.64
CA LYS A 195 -7.34 3.91 -22.18
C LYS A 195 -6.32 4.87 -21.60
N LEU A 196 -5.05 4.79 -22.01
CA LEU A 196 -4.03 5.75 -21.57
C LEU A 196 -4.36 7.19 -22.02
N GLU A 197 -4.85 7.36 -23.25
CA GLU A 197 -5.28 8.66 -23.76
C GLU A 197 -6.48 9.21 -23.00
N ILE A 198 -7.48 8.36 -22.69
CA ILE A 198 -8.64 8.71 -21.87
C ILE A 198 -8.20 9.13 -20.45
N LEU A 199 -7.32 8.37 -19.81
CA LEU A 199 -6.78 8.70 -18.47
C LEU A 199 -6.05 10.07 -18.51
N LYS A 200 -5.25 10.32 -19.55
CA LYS A 200 -4.52 11.59 -19.68
C LYS A 200 -5.47 12.75 -19.90
N ALA A 201 -6.42 12.62 -20.81
CA ALA A 201 -7.45 13.63 -21.07
C ALA A 201 -8.33 13.89 -19.83
N GLY A 202 -8.57 12.85 -19.02
CA GLY A 202 -9.29 12.93 -17.74
C GLY A 202 -8.46 13.47 -16.57
N GLY A 203 -7.26 14.05 -16.83
CA GLY A 203 -6.48 14.74 -15.81
C GLY A 203 -5.65 13.85 -14.89
N VAL A 204 -5.56 12.54 -15.15
CA VAL A 204 -4.70 11.64 -14.41
C VAL A 204 -3.24 12.01 -14.65
N GLY A 205 -2.52 12.31 -13.57
CA GLY A 205 -1.09 12.67 -13.63
C GLY A 205 -0.16 11.48 -13.40
N ARG A 206 -0.60 10.50 -12.62
CA ARG A 206 0.18 9.31 -12.25
C ARG A 206 -0.60 8.04 -12.52
N ILE A 207 0.09 7.03 -13.05
CA ILE A 207 -0.42 5.66 -13.12
C ILE A 207 0.50 4.70 -12.38
N SER A 208 -0.08 3.64 -11.81
CA SER A 208 0.70 2.49 -11.34
C SER A 208 0.57 1.35 -12.34
N LEU A 209 1.68 0.95 -12.93
CA LEU A 209 1.79 -0.20 -13.82
C LEU A 209 2.65 -1.26 -13.13
N ASN A 210 2.00 -2.28 -12.56
CA ASN A 210 2.58 -3.13 -11.52
C ASN A 210 2.99 -4.52 -12.04
N PRO A 211 4.25 -4.75 -12.46
CA PRO A 211 4.69 -6.05 -12.95
C PRO A 211 4.73 -7.11 -11.85
N GLN A 212 4.95 -6.72 -10.58
CA GLN A 212 5.18 -7.55 -9.39
C GLN A 212 6.50 -8.34 -9.45
N SER A 213 6.89 -8.85 -10.60
CA SER A 213 8.18 -9.38 -11.02
C SER A 213 8.25 -9.38 -12.54
N PHE A 214 9.44 -9.20 -13.11
CA PHE A 214 9.68 -9.39 -14.53
C PHE A 214 10.09 -10.84 -14.90
N ASN A 215 10.00 -11.75 -13.95
CA ASN A 215 10.20 -13.15 -14.20
C ASN A 215 8.88 -13.84 -14.59
N LYS A 216 8.80 -14.27 -15.86
CA LYS A 216 7.59 -14.88 -16.43
C LYS A 216 7.06 -16.04 -15.58
N GLU A 217 7.92 -17.00 -15.23
CA GLU A 217 7.50 -18.18 -14.48
C GLU A 217 6.96 -17.85 -13.10
N VAL A 218 7.55 -16.84 -12.44
CA VAL A 218 7.11 -16.38 -11.11
C VAL A 218 5.73 -15.73 -11.21
N VAL A 219 5.53 -14.86 -12.20
CA VAL A 219 4.26 -14.14 -12.41
C VAL A 219 3.13 -15.10 -12.81
N GLU A 220 3.37 -16.03 -13.71
CA GLU A 220 2.41 -17.05 -14.12
C GLU A 220 2.06 -18.01 -12.97
N ARG A 221 3.06 -18.40 -12.16
CA ARG A 221 2.84 -19.19 -10.94
C ARG A 221 1.97 -18.43 -9.92
N ALA A 222 2.12 -17.13 -9.85
CA ALA A 222 1.29 -16.26 -9.01
C ALA A 222 -0.13 -16.06 -9.57
N GLY A 223 -0.45 -16.61 -10.76
CA GLY A 223 -1.78 -16.58 -11.36
C GLY A 223 -2.08 -15.31 -12.16
N ARG A 224 -1.05 -14.67 -12.72
CA ARG A 224 -1.16 -13.55 -13.66
C ARG A 224 -0.73 -13.98 -15.05
N THR A 225 -1.24 -13.31 -16.07
CA THR A 225 -0.67 -13.32 -17.42
C THR A 225 0.66 -12.55 -17.42
N TYR A 226 1.51 -12.84 -18.37
CA TYR A 226 2.77 -12.16 -18.56
C TYR A 226 3.00 -11.91 -20.05
N ASP A 227 2.96 -10.66 -20.42
CA ASP A 227 3.32 -10.19 -21.77
C ASP A 227 4.26 -9.00 -21.64
N TYR A 228 5.57 -9.28 -21.74
CA TYR A 228 6.59 -8.25 -21.54
C TYR A 228 6.62 -7.24 -22.70
N ASP A 229 6.36 -7.68 -23.93
CA ASP A 229 6.39 -6.78 -25.09
C ASP A 229 5.21 -5.81 -25.02
N HIS A 230 4.02 -6.30 -24.69
CA HIS A 230 2.87 -5.44 -24.44
C HIS A 230 3.10 -4.51 -23.21
N PHE A 231 3.71 -5.02 -22.14
CA PHE A 231 4.10 -4.18 -20.99
C PHE A 231 4.99 -3.01 -21.42
N LEU A 232 6.01 -3.27 -22.24
CA LEU A 232 6.91 -2.23 -22.75
C LEU A 232 6.19 -1.20 -23.63
N GLU A 233 5.31 -1.65 -24.53
CA GLU A 233 4.47 -0.78 -25.35
C GLU A 233 3.63 0.18 -24.48
N ILE A 234 2.92 -0.36 -23.50
CA ILE A 234 2.10 0.42 -22.57
C ILE A 234 2.96 1.37 -21.74
N TYR A 235 4.11 0.91 -21.24
CA TYR A 235 5.02 1.74 -20.47
C TYR A 235 5.55 2.92 -21.30
N GLN A 236 6.05 2.65 -22.51
CA GLN A 236 6.57 3.69 -23.39
C GLN A 236 5.47 4.71 -23.74
N LYS A 237 4.28 4.22 -24.13
CA LYS A 237 3.14 5.11 -24.41
C LYS A 237 2.76 5.96 -23.22
N ALA A 238 2.80 5.40 -22.00
CA ALA A 238 2.53 6.16 -20.78
C ALA A 238 3.56 7.25 -20.55
N LYS A 239 4.84 6.97 -20.78
CA LYS A 239 5.92 7.97 -20.67
C LYS A 239 5.79 9.05 -21.74
N ASP A 240 5.46 8.70 -22.99
CA ASP A 240 5.26 9.64 -24.10
C ASP A 240 4.09 10.59 -23.83
N LEU A 241 3.03 10.11 -23.17
CA LEU A 241 1.91 10.93 -22.70
C LEU A 241 2.25 11.78 -21.46
N GLY A 242 3.45 11.66 -20.91
CA GLY A 242 3.92 12.41 -19.74
C GLY A 242 3.26 12.02 -18.43
N PHE A 243 2.93 10.73 -18.25
CA PHE A 243 2.56 10.21 -16.94
C PHE A 243 3.78 10.06 -16.03
N ILE A 244 3.59 10.31 -14.74
CA ILE A 244 4.44 9.76 -13.69
C ILE A 244 4.07 8.28 -13.57
N VAL A 245 5.04 7.37 -13.71
CA VAL A 245 4.80 5.93 -13.65
C VAL A 245 5.40 5.34 -12.39
N ASN A 246 4.55 4.69 -11.59
CA ASN A 246 4.96 3.84 -10.48
C ASN A 246 4.96 2.38 -10.90
N MET A 247 5.92 1.60 -10.41
CA MET A 247 5.96 0.15 -10.56
C MET A 247 6.04 -0.53 -9.19
N ASP A 248 5.17 -1.52 -8.95
CA ASP A 248 5.22 -2.32 -7.73
C ASP A 248 5.85 -3.69 -8.00
N PHE A 249 6.71 -4.11 -7.07
CA PHE A 249 7.34 -5.43 -7.02
C PHE A 249 7.05 -6.11 -5.69
N ILE A 250 6.99 -7.45 -5.69
CA ILE A 250 6.72 -8.23 -4.47
C ILE A 250 7.92 -9.11 -4.15
N ILE A 251 8.51 -8.90 -2.98
CA ILE A 251 9.57 -9.74 -2.42
C ILE A 251 8.93 -11.00 -1.81
N GLY A 252 9.42 -12.18 -2.19
CA GLY A 252 8.97 -13.45 -1.61
C GLY A 252 7.82 -14.11 -2.37
N LEU A 253 7.63 -13.77 -3.66
CA LEU A 253 6.77 -14.56 -4.54
C LEU A 253 7.30 -15.99 -4.66
N ILE A 254 6.40 -16.95 -4.75
CA ILE A 254 6.74 -18.35 -4.76
C ILE A 254 7.54 -18.73 -5.98
N GLY A 255 8.74 -19.32 -5.73
CA GLY A 255 9.70 -19.74 -6.76
C GLY A 255 10.58 -18.62 -7.27
N GLU A 256 10.57 -17.44 -6.64
CA GLU A 256 11.53 -16.39 -6.90
C GLU A 256 12.62 -16.39 -5.82
N ASN A 257 13.87 -16.51 -6.24
CA ASN A 257 15.06 -16.37 -5.41
C ASN A 257 15.81 -15.09 -5.78
N SER A 258 16.91 -14.80 -5.08
CA SER A 258 17.70 -13.59 -5.29
C SER A 258 18.34 -13.51 -6.68
N GLU A 259 18.67 -14.63 -7.29
CA GLU A 259 19.24 -14.67 -8.65
C GLU A 259 18.18 -14.32 -9.69
N LEU A 260 16.99 -14.90 -9.61
CA LEU A 260 15.87 -14.56 -10.49
C LEU A 260 15.40 -13.11 -10.29
N PHE A 261 15.43 -12.62 -9.05
CA PHE A 261 15.03 -11.24 -8.75
C PHE A 261 15.97 -10.20 -9.38
N ARG A 262 17.23 -10.53 -9.64
CA ARG A 262 18.23 -9.67 -10.30
C ARG A 262 17.74 -9.13 -11.64
N ARG A 263 16.99 -9.93 -12.40
CA ARG A 263 16.39 -9.50 -13.66
C ARG A 263 15.49 -8.25 -13.50
N ASN A 264 14.83 -8.11 -12.34
CA ASN A 264 14.02 -6.93 -12.08
C ASN A 264 14.88 -5.65 -12.07
N PHE A 265 16.05 -5.71 -11.47
CA PHE A 265 16.99 -4.57 -11.44
C PHE A 265 17.54 -4.23 -12.81
N GLU A 266 17.97 -5.22 -13.60
CA GLU A 266 18.46 -5.01 -14.98
C GLU A 266 17.44 -4.26 -15.84
N LEU A 267 16.16 -4.63 -15.72
CA LEU A 267 15.10 -3.96 -16.45
C LEU A 267 14.75 -2.59 -15.86
N LEU A 268 14.77 -2.44 -14.55
CA LEU A 268 14.56 -1.16 -13.89
C LEU A 268 15.64 -0.12 -14.22
N GLU A 269 16.91 -0.55 -14.40
CA GLU A 269 17.99 0.33 -14.87
C GLU A 269 17.75 0.86 -16.27
N THR A 270 17.08 0.07 -17.12
CA THR A 270 16.71 0.47 -18.48
C THR A 270 15.45 1.34 -18.50
N LEU A 271 14.39 0.90 -17.84
CA LEU A 271 13.09 1.56 -17.82
C LEU A 271 13.09 2.85 -17.01
N LYS A 272 13.77 2.87 -15.90
CA LYS A 272 13.90 4.04 -15.01
C LYS A 272 12.55 4.68 -14.67
N PRO A 273 11.59 3.94 -14.08
CA PRO A 273 10.31 4.52 -13.68
C PRO A 273 10.50 5.64 -12.67
N ASP A 274 9.52 6.51 -12.55
CA ASP A 274 9.57 7.66 -11.64
C ASP A 274 9.46 7.21 -10.17
N ASN A 275 8.64 6.18 -9.92
CA ASN A 275 8.48 5.58 -8.60
C ASN A 275 8.61 4.05 -8.69
N ILE A 276 9.12 3.47 -7.62
CA ILE A 276 9.18 2.02 -7.43
C ILE A 276 8.69 1.72 -6.01
N THR A 277 7.81 0.74 -5.86
CA THR A 277 7.47 0.22 -4.55
C THR A 277 7.86 -1.25 -4.44
N PHE A 278 8.66 -1.58 -3.45
CA PHE A 278 8.95 -2.96 -3.10
C PHE A 278 8.08 -3.38 -1.92
N HIS A 279 7.20 -4.35 -2.17
CA HIS A 279 6.30 -4.93 -1.17
C HIS A 279 6.86 -6.26 -0.70
N ALA A 280 7.14 -6.41 0.57
CA ALA A 280 7.39 -7.72 1.15
C ALA A 280 6.06 -8.46 1.31
N LEU A 281 6.01 -9.69 0.83
CA LEU A 281 4.80 -10.51 0.83
C LEU A 281 4.27 -10.70 2.26
N ALA A 282 3.02 -10.35 2.49
CA ALA A 282 2.33 -10.60 3.75
C ALA A 282 1.26 -11.67 3.55
N MET A 283 1.38 -12.76 4.30
CA MET A 283 0.39 -13.84 4.27
C MET A 283 -0.89 -13.40 4.99
N LYS A 284 -1.95 -13.20 4.22
CA LYS A 284 -3.25 -12.71 4.72
C LYS A 284 -4.36 -13.70 4.44
N VAL A 285 -5.29 -13.79 5.39
CA VAL A 285 -6.54 -14.54 5.23
C VAL A 285 -7.24 -14.08 3.95
N GLY A 286 -7.74 -15.02 3.17
CA GLY A 286 -8.41 -14.77 1.88
C GLY A 286 -7.49 -14.78 0.68
N SER A 287 -6.16 -14.94 0.84
CA SER A 287 -5.26 -15.25 -0.27
C SER A 287 -5.07 -16.77 -0.41
N LYS A 288 -4.92 -17.25 -1.65
CA LYS A 288 -4.66 -18.68 -1.90
C LYS A 288 -3.34 -19.14 -1.27
N TYR A 289 -2.36 -18.25 -1.16
CA TYR A 289 -1.09 -18.54 -0.50
C TYR A 289 -1.28 -18.79 0.99
N PHE A 290 -2.12 -18.03 1.67
CA PHE A 290 -2.43 -18.26 3.08
C PHE A 290 -3.19 -19.58 3.27
N GLU A 291 -4.20 -19.85 2.44
CA GLU A 291 -5.00 -21.08 2.49
C GLU A 291 -4.14 -22.32 2.21
N GLY A 292 -3.20 -22.23 1.27
CA GLY A 292 -2.24 -23.28 0.94
C GLY A 292 -1.08 -23.40 1.93
N LYS A 293 -1.04 -22.61 3.01
CA LYS A 293 0.05 -22.56 4.01
C LYS A 293 1.44 -22.45 3.36
N VAL A 294 1.50 -21.67 2.28
CA VAL A 294 2.72 -21.51 1.52
C VAL A 294 3.73 -20.70 2.32
N LYS A 295 4.98 -21.13 2.35
CA LYS A 295 6.07 -20.41 3.01
C LYS A 295 7.00 -19.81 1.97
N ALA A 296 7.31 -18.51 2.09
CA ALA A 296 8.38 -17.88 1.33
C ALA A 296 9.74 -18.21 1.99
N GLU A 297 10.76 -18.34 1.19
CA GLU A 297 12.11 -18.65 1.69
C GLU A 297 12.72 -17.43 2.39
N ARG A 298 12.94 -17.56 3.69
CA ARG A 298 13.41 -16.45 4.53
C ARG A 298 14.78 -15.94 4.10
N GLY A 299 15.72 -16.81 3.82
CA GLY A 299 17.10 -16.42 3.44
C GLY A 299 17.13 -15.63 2.14
N GLU A 300 16.34 -16.03 1.15
CA GLU A 300 16.27 -15.36 -0.15
C GLU A 300 15.63 -13.98 -0.02
N SER A 301 14.54 -13.84 0.74
CA SER A 301 13.89 -12.54 0.95
C SER A 301 14.83 -11.51 1.61
N LEU A 302 15.70 -11.94 2.52
CA LEU A 302 16.71 -11.07 3.13
C LEU A 302 17.80 -10.64 2.15
N LYS A 303 18.27 -11.56 1.29
CA LYS A 303 19.21 -11.22 0.23
C LYS A 303 18.61 -10.22 -0.75
N ILE A 304 17.37 -10.45 -1.19
CA ILE A 304 16.66 -9.53 -2.08
C ILE A 304 16.52 -8.16 -1.43
N SER A 305 16.18 -8.08 -0.14
CA SER A 305 16.09 -6.80 0.58
C SER A 305 17.43 -6.03 0.58
N GLN A 306 18.55 -6.74 0.76
CA GLN A 306 19.87 -6.10 0.68
C GLN A 306 20.17 -5.61 -0.75
N MET A 307 19.87 -6.41 -1.78
CA MET A 307 20.04 -6.01 -3.17
C MET A 307 19.18 -4.79 -3.55
N ILE A 308 17.97 -4.66 -2.98
CA ILE A 308 17.13 -3.48 -3.17
C ILE A 308 17.79 -2.24 -2.56
N GLU A 309 18.35 -2.34 -1.35
CA GLU A 309 19.05 -1.21 -0.71
C GLU A 309 20.21 -0.71 -1.57
N ASP A 310 21.01 -1.64 -2.09
CA ASP A 310 22.14 -1.32 -2.96
C ASP A 310 21.67 -0.71 -4.29
N PHE A 311 20.66 -1.31 -4.95
CA PHE A 311 20.09 -0.81 -6.20
C PHE A 311 19.52 0.62 -6.10
N VAL A 312 18.75 0.92 -5.05
CA VAL A 312 18.11 2.24 -4.90
C VAL A 312 19.13 3.34 -4.62
N GLU A 313 20.22 3.01 -3.91
CA GLU A 313 21.34 3.94 -3.66
C GLU A 313 22.08 4.24 -4.97
N GLU A 314 22.49 3.20 -5.73
CA GLU A 314 23.21 3.31 -7.00
C GLU A 314 22.40 4.07 -8.05
N ASN A 315 21.07 3.92 -8.08
CA ASN A 315 20.18 4.54 -9.05
C ASN A 315 19.52 5.84 -8.57
N SER A 316 19.96 6.39 -7.44
CA SER A 316 19.48 7.67 -6.87
C SER A 316 17.98 7.72 -6.59
N TYR A 317 17.38 6.59 -6.23
CA TYR A 317 16.03 6.54 -5.69
C TYR A 317 16.02 6.88 -4.21
N LYS A 318 15.05 7.70 -3.78
CA LYS A 318 14.90 8.12 -2.38
C LYS A 318 13.63 7.53 -1.78
N PRO A 319 13.69 6.97 -0.56
CA PRO A 319 12.51 6.48 0.10
C PRO A 319 11.59 7.65 0.50
N TYR A 320 10.26 7.54 0.25
CA TYR A 320 9.31 8.59 0.59
C TYR A 320 8.17 8.15 1.50
N TYR A 321 7.91 6.84 1.60
CA TYR A 321 7.02 6.25 2.60
C TYR A 321 7.42 4.82 2.93
N LEU A 322 7.01 4.35 4.12
CA LEU A 322 7.28 3.01 4.59
C LEU A 322 6.16 2.53 5.50
N TYR A 323 5.76 1.27 5.33
CA TYR A 323 4.88 0.62 6.28
C TYR A 323 5.21 -0.86 6.43
N ARG A 324 4.76 -1.46 7.54
CA ARG A 324 4.94 -2.88 7.82
C ARG A 324 3.58 -3.54 8.04
N GLN A 325 3.52 -4.83 7.86
CA GLN A 325 2.30 -5.63 8.02
C GLN A 325 2.56 -6.81 8.96
N LYS A 326 1.49 -7.32 9.59
CA LYS A 326 1.57 -8.59 10.30
C LYS A 326 1.79 -9.73 9.31
N ASN A 327 2.51 -10.77 9.72
CA ASN A 327 2.83 -11.95 8.91
C ASN A 327 3.57 -11.60 7.58
N ILE A 328 4.34 -10.55 7.60
CA ILE A 328 5.20 -10.15 6.47
C ILE A 328 6.43 -11.05 6.42
N VAL A 329 6.83 -11.46 5.21
CA VAL A 329 7.99 -12.32 5.01
C VAL A 329 9.25 -11.74 5.65
N SER A 330 10.01 -12.57 6.35
CA SER A 330 11.29 -12.22 6.98
C SER A 330 11.26 -10.99 7.88
N ASN A 331 10.09 -10.59 8.38
CA ASN A 331 9.91 -9.38 9.17
C ASN A 331 10.37 -8.09 8.46
N LEU A 332 10.29 -8.08 7.11
CA LEU A 332 10.65 -6.95 6.27
C LEU A 332 9.59 -5.84 6.30
N GLU A 333 9.69 -4.92 5.40
CA GLU A 333 8.80 -3.77 5.22
C GLU A 333 8.37 -3.60 3.77
N ASN A 334 7.45 -2.65 3.54
CA ASN A 334 7.08 -2.13 2.24
C ASN A 334 7.60 -0.70 2.14
N VAL A 335 8.37 -0.40 1.11
CA VAL A 335 8.97 0.92 0.91
C VAL A 335 8.67 1.41 -0.49
N GLY A 336 8.17 2.64 -0.57
CA GLY A 336 8.06 3.37 -1.83
C GLY A 336 9.25 4.30 -2.01
N TYR A 337 9.84 4.23 -3.17
CA TYR A 337 10.97 5.04 -3.60
C TYR A 337 10.57 5.97 -4.73
N GLU A 338 11.13 7.15 -4.75
CA GLU A 338 10.91 8.16 -5.77
C GLU A 338 12.20 8.64 -6.39
N ARG A 339 12.13 9.20 -7.60
CA ARG A 339 13.21 9.87 -8.28
C ARG A 339 12.70 11.17 -8.90
N GLY A 340 13.50 12.23 -8.77
CA GLY A 340 13.17 13.52 -9.40
C GLY A 340 12.04 14.31 -8.74
N GLY A 341 11.74 14.06 -7.46
CA GLY A 341 10.70 14.80 -6.73
C GLY A 341 9.28 14.33 -7.05
N THR A 342 9.13 13.07 -7.41
CA THR A 342 7.84 12.48 -7.82
C THR A 342 7.12 11.72 -6.71
N SER A 343 7.37 12.06 -5.44
CA SER A 343 6.71 11.43 -4.29
C SER A 343 5.20 11.44 -4.43
N GLN A 344 4.55 10.31 -4.17
CA GLN A 344 3.10 10.20 -4.26
C GLN A 344 2.44 10.66 -2.96
N ARG A 345 1.71 11.77 -3.04
CA ARG A 345 1.05 12.39 -1.88
C ARG A 345 0.07 11.46 -1.20
N TYR A 346 -0.80 10.78 -1.98
CA TYR A 346 -1.81 9.88 -1.42
C TYR A 346 -1.19 8.77 -0.56
N ASN A 347 -0.06 8.17 -0.99
CA ASN A 347 0.61 7.13 -0.20
C ASN A 347 1.16 7.66 1.12
N ILE A 348 1.67 8.89 1.14
CA ILE A 348 2.10 9.55 2.38
C ILE A 348 0.90 9.85 3.27
N ILE A 349 -0.17 10.41 2.71
CA ILE A 349 -1.40 10.77 3.44
C ILE A 349 -1.98 9.56 4.17
N ILE A 350 -2.17 8.43 3.49
CA ILE A 350 -2.77 7.24 4.09
C ILE A 350 -1.85 6.57 5.11
N ASN A 351 -0.53 6.54 4.85
CA ASN A 351 0.42 5.91 5.75
C ASN A 351 0.67 6.75 7.00
N GLU A 352 0.85 8.05 6.85
CA GLU A 352 1.14 8.96 7.96
C GLU A 352 -0.13 9.53 8.61
N GLU A 353 -1.32 9.26 8.03
CA GLU A 353 -2.60 9.79 8.52
C GLU A 353 -2.57 11.32 8.61
N ARG A 354 -2.18 11.99 7.51
CA ARG A 354 -2.02 13.44 7.44
C ARG A 354 -3.33 14.18 7.30
N GLU A 355 -4.32 13.56 6.65
CA GLU A 355 -5.60 14.16 6.25
C GLU A 355 -6.76 13.18 6.40
N SER A 356 -7.98 13.70 6.24
CA SER A 356 -9.19 12.89 6.12
C SER A 356 -9.25 12.21 4.74
N ILE A 357 -9.53 10.92 4.70
CA ILE A 357 -9.71 10.16 3.45
C ILE A 357 -11.15 9.71 3.37
N ILE A 358 -11.81 10.09 2.27
CA ILE A 358 -13.16 9.64 1.96
C ILE A 358 -13.08 8.49 0.96
N GLY A 359 -13.67 7.36 1.32
CA GLY A 359 -13.76 6.18 0.48
C GLY A 359 -15.09 6.10 -0.25
N LEU A 360 -15.04 5.94 -1.58
CA LEU A 360 -16.21 5.73 -2.44
C LEU A 360 -16.11 4.39 -3.17
N GLY A 361 -17.26 3.81 -3.45
CA GLY A 361 -17.38 2.50 -4.07
C GLY A 361 -17.41 1.35 -3.05
N MET A 362 -17.76 0.16 -3.54
CA MET A 362 -17.88 -1.06 -2.74
C MET A 362 -16.65 -1.31 -1.89
N ASN A 363 -16.85 -1.62 -0.60
CA ASN A 363 -15.79 -1.95 0.36
C ASN A 363 -14.77 -0.82 0.66
N ALA A 364 -14.97 0.39 0.14
CA ALA A 364 -14.12 1.53 0.44
C ALA A 364 -14.24 1.98 1.90
N ASN A 365 -13.13 2.47 2.46
CA ASN A 365 -13.09 2.95 3.85
C ASN A 365 -12.95 4.47 3.88
N THR A 366 -13.84 5.12 4.58
CA THR A 366 -13.74 6.53 4.98
C THR A 366 -13.11 6.63 6.35
N LYS A 367 -12.15 7.53 6.52
CA LYS A 367 -11.49 7.83 7.78
C LYS A 367 -11.30 9.32 7.93
N LEU A 368 -12.01 9.93 8.86
CA LEU A 368 -11.82 11.33 9.20
C LEU A 368 -10.70 11.52 10.21
N MET A 369 -9.97 12.63 10.11
CA MET A 369 -8.98 13.03 11.11
C MET A 369 -9.66 13.23 12.47
N TYR A 370 -9.08 12.63 13.51
CA TYR A 370 -9.61 12.70 14.89
C TYR A 370 -11.03 12.18 15.06
N GLY A 371 -11.56 11.42 14.09
CA GLY A 371 -12.98 11.13 14.00
C GLY A 371 -13.36 9.69 13.69
N LYS A 372 -14.59 9.61 13.23
CA LYS A 372 -15.28 8.37 12.90
C LYS A 372 -14.68 7.70 11.67
N LYS A 373 -14.95 6.42 11.54
CA LYS A 373 -14.67 5.62 10.36
C LYS A 373 -15.98 5.09 9.81
N PHE A 374 -16.06 4.99 8.48
CA PHE A 374 -17.18 4.38 7.79
C PHE A 374 -16.64 3.41 6.72
N ARG A 375 -17.35 2.35 6.45
CA ARG A 375 -17.01 1.40 5.40
C ARG A 375 -18.23 1.10 4.57
N ASN A 376 -18.11 1.26 3.26
CA ASN A 376 -19.15 0.90 2.31
C ASN A 376 -19.38 -0.63 2.30
N SER A 377 -20.52 -1.04 1.81
CA SER A 377 -20.93 -2.44 1.65
C SER A 377 -19.86 -3.28 0.97
N ARG A 378 -19.72 -4.55 1.41
CA ARG A 378 -18.61 -5.41 1.00
C ARG A 378 -18.86 -6.23 -0.26
N ASN A 379 -20.09 -6.23 -0.76
CA ASN A 379 -20.48 -6.94 -1.98
C ASN A 379 -21.34 -6.04 -2.88
N LEU A 380 -21.46 -6.39 -4.15
CA LEU A 380 -22.17 -5.57 -5.16
C LEU A 380 -23.63 -5.35 -4.83
N ARG A 381 -24.34 -6.41 -4.47
CA ARG A 381 -25.79 -6.33 -4.21
C ARG A 381 -26.08 -5.34 -3.09
N ASP A 382 -25.43 -5.51 -1.95
CA ASP A 382 -25.61 -4.59 -0.83
C ASP A 382 -25.20 -3.15 -1.20
N TYR A 383 -24.16 -2.98 -2.03
CA TYR A 383 -23.72 -1.67 -2.47
C TYR A 383 -24.79 -0.99 -3.35
N PHE A 384 -25.37 -1.71 -4.32
CA PHE A 384 -26.44 -1.17 -5.15
C PHE A 384 -27.69 -0.83 -4.33
N ASP A 385 -28.08 -1.72 -3.42
CA ASP A 385 -29.28 -1.53 -2.60
C ASP A 385 -29.13 -0.38 -1.59
N LYS A 386 -27.90 -0.09 -1.10
CA LYS A 386 -27.65 0.82 0.04
C LYS A 386 -26.86 2.07 -0.31
N VAL A 387 -26.49 2.29 -1.58
CA VAL A 387 -25.62 3.42 -1.95
C VAL A 387 -26.16 4.77 -1.47
N GLN A 388 -27.48 4.99 -1.52
CA GLN A 388 -28.12 6.23 -1.05
C GLN A 388 -28.00 6.39 0.48
N GLU A 389 -28.23 5.31 1.23
CA GLU A 389 -28.09 5.30 2.70
C GLU A 389 -26.62 5.54 3.10
N GLU A 390 -25.68 4.94 2.37
CA GLU A 390 -24.24 5.10 2.62
C GLU A 390 -23.75 6.52 2.31
N ILE A 391 -24.26 7.14 1.26
CA ILE A 391 -24.01 8.55 0.95
C ILE A 391 -24.55 9.44 2.08
N TRP A 392 -25.79 9.23 2.50
CA TRP A 392 -26.40 9.99 3.58
C TRP A 392 -25.57 9.88 4.88
N ALA A 393 -25.23 8.65 5.28
CA ALA A 393 -24.46 8.41 6.50
C ALA A 393 -23.06 9.07 6.46
N LYS A 394 -22.38 9.04 5.31
CA LYS A 394 -21.10 9.72 5.12
C LYS A 394 -21.25 11.25 5.16
N ASN A 395 -22.27 11.79 4.53
CA ASN A 395 -22.53 13.24 4.53
C ASN A 395 -22.79 13.75 5.95
N GLU A 396 -23.60 13.03 6.74
CA GLU A 396 -23.82 13.36 8.16
C GLU A 396 -22.49 13.33 8.93
N MET A 397 -21.69 12.30 8.73
CA MET A 397 -20.39 12.18 9.39
C MET A 397 -19.41 13.31 9.01
N ILE A 398 -19.41 13.74 7.75
CA ILE A 398 -18.60 14.86 7.24
C ILE A 398 -19.10 16.18 7.83
N ASN A 399 -20.42 16.39 7.90
CA ASN A 399 -21.03 17.59 8.49
C ASN A 399 -20.67 17.72 9.98
N GLU A 400 -20.82 16.65 10.76
CA GLU A 400 -20.44 16.62 12.18
C GLU A 400 -18.94 16.93 12.37
N TYR A 401 -18.09 16.37 11.49
CA TYR A 401 -16.65 16.65 11.50
C TYR A 401 -16.37 18.13 11.25
N ASN A 402 -16.99 18.73 10.23
CA ASN A 402 -16.82 20.13 9.89
C ASN A 402 -17.29 21.06 11.03
N ILE A 403 -18.42 20.76 11.68
CA ILE A 403 -18.90 21.50 12.86
C ILE A 403 -17.89 21.40 14.02
N SER A 404 -17.39 20.20 14.29
CA SER A 404 -16.41 19.98 15.35
C SER A 404 -15.08 20.70 15.09
N LYS A 405 -14.67 20.77 13.82
CA LYS A 405 -13.50 21.48 13.33
C LYS A 405 -13.63 22.99 13.55
N HIS A 406 -14.78 23.59 13.19
CA HIS A 406 -15.06 25.00 13.46
C HIS A 406 -14.96 25.34 14.95
N ARG A 407 -15.51 24.52 15.82
CA ARG A 407 -15.43 24.72 17.28
C ARG A 407 -13.99 24.65 17.83
N ARG A 408 -13.15 23.81 17.25
CA ARG A 408 -11.72 23.72 17.68
C ARG A 408 -10.88 24.91 17.21
N ASN A 409 -11.20 25.47 16.05
CA ASN A 409 -10.41 26.57 15.47
C ASN A 409 -10.86 27.96 15.99
N TYR A 410 -12.12 28.10 16.42
CA TYR A 410 -12.73 29.38 16.82
C TYR A 410 -13.37 29.37 18.21
N GLY A 411 -13.30 28.27 18.94
CA GLY A 411 -13.86 28.11 20.29
C GLY A 411 -12.76 28.18 21.34
N ASN A 412 -12.28 29.40 21.59
CA ASN A 412 -11.66 29.83 22.84
C ASN A 412 -12.43 31.06 23.33
#